data_e05f09d68cbae2643adb359a73e2a7e1
#
_entry.id   e05f09d68cbae2643adb359a73e2a7e1
#
_cell.length_a   1.000
_cell.length_b   1.000
_cell.length_c   1.000
_cell.angle_alpha   90.00
_cell.angle_beta   90.00
_cell.angle_gamma   90.00
#
_symmetry.space_group_name_H-M   'P 1'
#
loop_
_entity.id
_entity.type
_entity.pdbx_description
1 polymer ?
#
loop_
_entity_poly.entity_id
_entity_poly.type
_entity_poly.pdbx_seq_one_letter_code
_entity_poly.pdbx_strand_id
1 'polypeptide(L)'
;AKEHIYMFGGESITVSFKAKRSIVNQILDWFDGNVEFTNITPDDVVCRVRVNHHAFKYWALQYMQSVKVLSPASLVTEVKEAIKEGLQQYS
;
A
#
# COMPACT_ATOMS: atom_id res chain seq x y z
N ALA A 1 16.40 0.61 -0.62
CA ALA A 1 16.98 1.82 -1.12
C ALA A 1 16.75 3.00 -0.18
N LYS A 2 17.64 3.99 -0.22
CA LYS A 2 17.60 5.10 0.73
C LYS A 2 16.32 5.94 0.62
N GLU A 3 15.78 6.09 -0.57
CA GLU A 3 14.55 6.87 -0.78
C GLU A 3 13.32 6.23 -0.15
N HIS A 4 13.43 4.96 0.29
CA HIS A 4 12.31 4.26 0.93
C HIS A 4 12.39 4.24 2.46
N ILE A 5 13.41 4.87 3.04
CA ILE A 5 13.61 4.84 4.51
C ILE A 5 12.40 5.40 5.25
N TYR A 6 11.80 6.47 4.73
CA TYR A 6 10.66 7.09 5.39
C TYR A 6 9.45 6.15 5.55
N MET A 7 9.41 5.08 4.77
CA MET A 7 8.34 4.07 4.87
C MET A 7 8.30 3.41 6.25
N PHE A 8 9.45 3.31 6.90
CA PHE A 8 9.60 2.60 8.18
C PHE A 8 9.87 3.54 9.36
N GLY A 9 10.03 4.84 9.10
CA GLY A 9 10.31 5.80 10.13
C GLY A 9 9.06 6.32 10.83
N GLY A 10 9.25 6.94 12.00
CA GLY A 10 8.17 7.55 12.75
C GLY A 10 7.19 6.53 13.31
N GLU A 11 5.96 6.99 13.51
CA GLU A 11 4.89 6.14 14.02
C GLU A 11 4.47 5.13 12.96
N SER A 12 4.52 3.85 13.33
CA SER A 12 4.20 2.77 12.40
C SER A 12 2.88 2.08 12.76
N ILE A 13 2.23 1.56 11.74
CA ILE A 13 0.99 0.80 11.86
C ILE A 13 1.13 -0.49 11.05
N THR A 14 0.29 -1.47 11.38
CA THR A 14 0.19 -2.69 10.58
C THR A 14 -0.89 -2.50 9.53
N VAL A 15 -0.53 -2.72 8.28
CA VAL A 15 -1.43 -2.58 7.14
C VAL A 15 -1.52 -3.90 6.41
N SER A 16 -2.76 -4.26 6.00
CA SER A 16 -2.97 -5.36 5.06
C SER A 16 -3.49 -4.77 3.76
N PHE A 17 -2.99 -5.27 2.65
CA PHE A 17 -3.43 -4.84 1.33
C PHE A 17 -3.37 -5.99 0.34
N LYS A 18 -4.24 -5.92 -0.65
CA LYS A 18 -4.22 -6.85 -1.78
C LYS A 18 -3.55 -6.16 -2.96
N ALA A 19 -2.70 -6.87 -3.67
CA ALA A 19 -2.01 -6.32 -4.83
C ALA A 19 -2.01 -7.32 -5.97
N LYS A 20 -1.95 -6.80 -7.20
CA LYS A 20 -1.76 -7.65 -8.37
C LYS A 20 -0.36 -8.27 -8.32
N ARG A 21 -0.26 -9.54 -8.68
CA ARG A 21 1.04 -10.23 -8.69
C ARG A 21 2.05 -9.55 -9.61
N SER A 22 1.56 -8.86 -10.63
CA SER A 22 2.45 -8.16 -11.58
C SER A 22 3.33 -7.10 -10.94
N ILE A 23 2.99 -6.62 -9.73
CA ILE A 23 3.81 -5.61 -9.05
C ILE A 23 4.57 -6.16 -7.84
N VAL A 24 4.70 -7.48 -7.72
CA VAL A 24 5.40 -8.08 -6.57
C VAL A 24 6.84 -7.57 -6.44
N ASN A 25 7.54 -7.40 -7.56
CA ASN A 25 8.92 -6.89 -7.52
C ASN A 25 8.98 -5.48 -6.94
N GLN A 26 8.03 -4.63 -7.31
CA GLN A 26 7.95 -3.28 -6.75
C GLN A 26 7.63 -3.32 -5.25
N ILE A 27 6.76 -4.25 -4.83
CA ILE A 27 6.44 -4.42 -3.41
C ILE A 27 7.70 -4.79 -2.63
N LEU A 28 8.45 -5.78 -3.11
CA LEU A 28 9.68 -6.22 -2.44
C LEU A 28 10.71 -5.08 -2.37
N ASP A 29 10.82 -4.30 -3.44
CA ASP A 29 11.75 -3.17 -3.47
C ASP A 29 11.35 -2.08 -2.48
N TRP A 30 10.09 -1.64 -2.51
CA TRP A 30 9.62 -0.56 -1.65
C TRP A 30 9.68 -0.90 -0.16
N PHE A 31 9.41 -2.15 0.19
CA PHE A 31 9.35 -2.58 1.60
C PHE A 31 10.59 -3.34 2.05
N ASP A 32 11.64 -3.35 1.23
CA ASP A 32 12.93 -3.99 1.55
C ASP A 32 12.76 -5.45 1.99
N GLY A 33 11.82 -6.16 1.40
CA GLY A 33 11.52 -7.52 1.79
C GLY A 33 10.80 -7.68 3.12
N ASN A 34 10.52 -6.58 3.82
CA ASN A 34 9.79 -6.60 5.11
C ASN A 34 8.28 -6.67 4.88
N VAL A 35 7.86 -7.63 4.10
CA VAL A 35 6.47 -7.86 3.75
C VAL A 35 6.15 -9.32 3.92
N GLU A 36 5.00 -9.60 4.54
CA GLU A 36 4.49 -10.97 4.70
C GLU A 36 3.40 -11.19 3.66
N PHE A 37 3.55 -12.23 2.85
CA PHE A 37 2.53 -12.63 1.89
C PHE A 37 1.63 -13.65 2.56
N THR A 38 0.36 -13.29 2.77
CA THR A 38 -0.56 -14.10 3.56
C THR A 38 -1.54 -14.91 2.72
N ASN A 39 -1.75 -14.55 1.47
CA ASN A 39 -2.65 -15.27 0.58
C ASN A 39 -2.22 -15.01 -0.86
N ILE A 40 -1.92 -16.07 -1.59
CA ILE A 40 -1.40 -15.98 -2.96
C ILE A 40 -2.37 -16.71 -3.88
N THR A 41 -2.88 -15.99 -4.87
CA THR A 41 -3.71 -16.56 -5.93
C THR A 41 -2.98 -16.40 -7.27
N PRO A 42 -3.51 -16.93 -8.37
CA PRO A 42 -2.86 -16.71 -9.68
C PRO A 42 -2.73 -15.23 -10.07
N ASP A 43 -3.67 -14.38 -9.64
CA ASP A 43 -3.71 -12.97 -10.05
C ASP A 43 -3.28 -11.99 -8.97
N ASP A 44 -3.43 -12.36 -7.71
CA ASP A 44 -3.28 -11.44 -6.59
C ASP A 44 -2.45 -12.03 -5.46
N VAL A 45 -1.97 -11.14 -4.61
CA VAL A 45 -1.38 -11.50 -3.31
C VAL A 45 -1.98 -10.61 -2.24
N VAL A 46 -2.13 -11.14 -1.04
CA VAL A 46 -2.45 -10.33 0.13
C VAL A 46 -1.16 -10.16 0.93
N CYS A 47 -0.86 -8.94 1.29
CA CYS A 47 0.37 -8.55 1.94
C CYS A 47 0.08 -7.92 3.28
N ARG A 48 0.98 -8.12 4.24
CA ARG A 48 0.92 -7.46 5.53
C ARG A 48 2.29 -6.82 5.80
N VAL A 49 2.26 -5.54 6.17
CA VAL A 49 3.46 -4.75 6.41
C VAL A 49 3.29 -3.89 7.64
N ARG A 50 4.41 -3.57 8.28
CA ARG A 50 4.45 -2.59 9.36
C ARG A 50 5.16 -1.35 8.85
N VAL A 51 4.44 -0.23 8.76
CA VAL A 51 4.90 0.93 7.98
C VAL A 51 4.42 2.23 8.60
N ASN A 52 5.06 3.31 8.17
CA ASN A 52 4.58 4.65 8.48
C ASN A 52 3.25 4.89 7.78
N HIS A 53 2.28 5.39 8.52
CA HIS A 53 0.92 5.63 8.03
C HIS A 53 0.89 6.52 6.78
N HIS A 54 1.50 7.69 6.87
CA HIS A 54 1.41 8.67 5.77
C HIS A 54 2.17 8.21 4.53
N ALA A 55 3.36 7.63 4.74
CA ALA A 55 4.16 7.12 3.64
C ALA A 55 3.43 6.02 2.90
N PHE A 56 2.80 5.10 3.62
CA PHE A 56 2.04 4.03 3.01
C PHE A 56 0.83 4.56 2.24
N LYS A 57 0.13 5.54 2.79
CA LYS A 57 -1.02 6.15 2.10
C LYS A 57 -0.61 6.67 0.72
N TYR A 58 0.50 7.41 0.64
CA TYR A 58 0.97 7.94 -0.64
C TYR A 58 1.42 6.82 -1.58
N TRP A 59 2.08 5.80 -1.05
CA TRP A 59 2.46 4.64 -1.85
C TRP A 59 1.23 3.94 -2.44
N ALA A 60 0.20 3.72 -1.62
CA ALA A 60 -1.04 3.08 -2.07
C ALA A 60 -1.74 3.90 -3.16
N LEU A 61 -1.71 5.23 -3.04
CA LEU A 61 -2.27 6.11 -4.07
C LEU A 61 -1.46 6.05 -5.36
N GLN A 62 -0.15 5.98 -5.27
CA GLN A 62 0.72 5.84 -6.44
C GLN A 62 0.41 4.56 -7.22
N TYR A 63 0.11 3.49 -6.51
CA TYR A 63 -0.16 2.18 -7.10
C TYR A 63 -1.64 1.80 -7.05
N MET A 64 -2.53 2.78 -6.99
CA MET A 64 -3.96 2.54 -6.74
C MET A 64 -4.65 1.67 -7.78
N GLN A 65 -4.11 1.56 -8.98
CA GLN A 65 -4.69 0.68 -10.00
C GLN A 65 -4.34 -0.79 -9.77
N SER A 66 -3.37 -1.05 -8.88
CA SER A 66 -2.87 -2.41 -8.63
C SER A 66 -2.94 -2.81 -7.16
N VAL A 67 -3.31 -1.87 -6.28
CA VAL A 67 -3.29 -2.08 -4.83
C VAL A 67 -4.63 -1.69 -4.23
N LYS A 68 -5.14 -2.55 -3.36
CA LYS A 68 -6.35 -2.28 -2.58
C LYS A 68 -6.02 -2.44 -1.11
N VAL A 69 -6.14 -1.35 -0.33
CA VAL A 69 -5.95 -1.42 1.12
C VAL A 69 -7.11 -2.16 1.74
N LEU A 70 -6.83 -3.11 2.62
CA LEU A 70 -7.84 -3.92 3.29
C LEU A 70 -8.03 -3.51 4.75
N SER A 71 -6.96 -3.16 5.44
CA SER A 71 -7.01 -2.73 6.84
C SER A 71 -5.81 -1.84 7.16
N PRO A 72 -5.89 -0.99 8.17
CA PRO A 72 -7.05 -0.74 9.03
C PRO A 72 -8.13 0.07 8.31
N ALA A 73 -9.35 0.00 8.82
CA ALA A 73 -10.51 0.65 8.20
C ALA A 73 -10.31 2.17 8.02
N SER A 74 -9.66 2.81 8.98
CA SER A 74 -9.39 4.25 8.89
C SER A 74 -8.52 4.60 7.69
N LEU A 75 -7.53 3.78 7.40
CA LEU A 75 -6.67 3.98 6.23
C LEU A 75 -7.42 3.72 4.92
N VAL A 76 -8.28 2.69 4.91
CA VAL A 76 -9.14 2.42 3.74
C VAL A 76 -9.98 3.66 3.42
N THR A 77 -10.58 4.27 4.45
CA THR A 77 -11.38 5.48 4.27
C THR A 77 -10.53 6.65 3.72
N GLU A 78 -9.34 6.87 4.28
CA GLU A 78 -8.46 7.94 3.81
C GLU A 78 -8.06 7.77 2.34
N VAL A 79 -7.70 6.55 1.95
CA VAL A 79 -7.30 6.25 0.56
C VAL A 79 -8.50 6.44 -0.37
N LYS A 80 -9.66 5.92 0.01
CA LYS A 80 -10.89 6.05 -0.77
C LYS A 80 -11.25 7.52 -0.99
N GLU A 81 -11.21 8.34 0.06
CA GLU A 81 -11.52 9.76 -0.04
C GLU A 81 -10.51 10.49 -0.92
N ALA A 82 -9.23 10.17 -0.81
CA ALA A 82 -8.20 10.78 -1.65
C ALA A 82 -8.43 10.45 -3.14
N ILE A 83 -8.77 9.21 -3.44
CA ILE A 83 -9.06 8.78 -4.82
C ILE A 83 -10.30 9.54 -5.35
N LYS A 84 -11.33 9.67 -4.52
CA LYS A 84 -12.55 10.38 -4.88
C LYS A 84 -12.25 11.85 -5.18
N GLU A 85 -11.50 12.51 -4.33
CA GLU A 85 -11.11 13.90 -4.53
C GLU A 85 -10.27 14.05 -5.81
N GLY A 86 -9.36 13.12 -6.05
CA GLY A 86 -8.57 13.12 -7.27
C GLY A 86 -9.43 12.99 -8.51
N LEU A 87 -10.40 12.08 -8.48
CA LEU A 87 -11.31 11.86 -9.61
C LEU A 87 -12.13 13.12 -9.91
N GLN A 88 -12.54 13.86 -8.89
CA GLN A 88 -13.34 15.06 -9.05
C GLN A 88 -12.64 16.15 -9.87
N GLN A 89 -11.30 16.14 -9.93
CA GLN A 89 -10.56 17.11 -10.74
C GLN A 89 -10.76 16.88 -12.24
N TYR A 90 -11.22 15.71 -12.63
CA TYR A 90 -11.41 15.35 -14.05
C TYR A 90 -12.88 15.36 -14.46
N SER A 91 -13.76 15.78 -13.59
CA SER A 91 -15.21 15.78 -13.88
C SER A 91 -15.77 17.18 -14.19
#